data_0316d5f39688bd52b83c065d8c11e7a2
#
_entry.id   0316d5f39688bd52b83c065d8c11e7a2
#
_cell.length_a   1.000
_cell.length_b   1.000
_cell.length_c   1.000
_cell.angle_alpha   90.00
_cell.angle_beta   90.00
_cell.angle_gamma   90.00
#
_symmetry.space_group_name_H-M   'P 1'
#
loop_
_entity.id
_entity.type
_entity.pdbx_description
1 polymer ?
#
loop_
_entity_poly.entity_id
_entity_poly.type
_entity_poly.pdbx_seq_one_letter_code
_entity_poly.pdbx_strand_id
1 'polypeptide(L)'
;MQHIHQKRGKEAMDAGEILPSFSGIAMHDGWKSYDAYTGCRHVLCNAHLLRDLQGIIDSTGQKWAKQMQEFLTQALHLKKQYKGILPKVEQENLVTIYQSIMKAKQVLSSEPKKKGKQTPSQNLWNRFVKYDDRILAFLEHPDIPFDNNQAERDIRMTKVKQKVSGTFRSEKGAESFCQIRSFMSTMKKQKQSVLQAIGQVIENETVPWKIKTSYENFSI
;
A
#
# COMPACT_ATOMS: atom_id res chain seq x y z
N MET A 1 6.79 -4.50 -11.22
CA MET A 1 7.43 -5.81 -11.44
C MET A 1 6.93 -6.77 -10.38
N GLN A 2 6.76 -8.07 -10.68
CA GLN A 2 6.44 -9.10 -9.68
C GLN A 2 7.70 -9.92 -9.44
N HIS A 3 8.02 -10.14 -8.17
CA HIS A 3 9.15 -10.96 -7.74
C HIS A 3 8.65 -12.07 -6.83
N ILE A 4 9.19 -13.26 -6.97
CA ILE A 4 8.90 -14.41 -6.12
C ILE A 4 10.16 -14.82 -5.37
N HIS A 5 10.02 -15.16 -4.10
CA HIS A 5 11.14 -15.58 -3.27
C HIS A 5 10.67 -16.60 -2.22
N GLN A 6 11.52 -17.55 -1.85
CA GLN A 6 11.19 -18.59 -0.87
C GLN A 6 10.96 -18.03 0.54
N LYS A 7 11.69 -16.99 0.90
CA LYS A 7 11.59 -16.34 2.21
C LYS A 7 10.73 -15.08 2.15
N ARG A 8 10.39 -14.57 3.32
CA ARG A 8 9.68 -13.31 3.53
C ARG A 8 10.61 -12.27 4.15
N GLY A 9 10.22 -11.00 4.07
CA GLY A 9 10.90 -9.93 4.77
C GLY A 9 12.00 -9.28 3.96
N LYS A 10 12.94 -8.66 4.68
CA LYS A 10 13.99 -7.84 4.08
C LYS A 10 14.81 -8.61 3.03
N GLU A 11 15.17 -9.84 3.31
CA GLU A 11 15.93 -10.68 2.37
C GLU A 11 15.23 -10.84 1.01
N ALA A 12 13.92 -11.10 1.03
CA ALA A 12 13.14 -11.22 -0.21
C ALA A 12 12.99 -9.88 -0.94
N MET A 13 12.90 -8.78 -0.21
CA MET A 13 12.82 -7.44 -0.76
C MET A 13 14.16 -7.01 -1.37
N ASP A 14 15.28 -7.33 -0.73
CA ASP A 14 16.63 -7.07 -1.23
C ASP A 14 16.91 -7.87 -2.50
N ALA A 15 16.50 -9.14 -2.56
CA ALA A 15 16.63 -9.98 -3.74
C ALA A 15 15.82 -9.47 -4.94
N GLY A 16 14.80 -8.65 -4.72
CA GLY A 16 14.05 -7.96 -5.78
C GLY A 16 14.76 -6.75 -6.36
N GLU A 17 15.87 -6.28 -5.76
CA GLU A 17 16.76 -5.19 -6.17
C GLU A 17 16.11 -3.81 -6.39
N ILE A 18 14.78 -3.70 -6.17
CA ILE A 18 14.03 -2.46 -6.41
C ILE A 18 14.10 -1.55 -5.18
N LEU A 19 13.65 -2.06 -4.03
CA LEU A 19 13.54 -1.24 -2.80
C LEU A 19 14.87 -0.69 -2.29
N PRO A 20 16.00 -1.43 -2.36
CA PRO A 20 17.29 -0.91 -1.90
C PRO A 20 17.75 0.37 -2.59
N SER A 21 17.41 0.55 -3.87
CA SER A 21 17.78 1.71 -4.70
C SER A 21 16.65 2.69 -4.95
N PHE A 22 15.44 2.44 -4.37
CA PHE A 22 14.27 3.24 -4.64
C PHE A 22 14.25 4.53 -3.81
N SER A 23 14.09 5.68 -4.48
CA SER A 23 14.07 7.01 -3.85
C SER A 23 12.71 7.73 -3.95
N GLY A 24 11.67 7.06 -4.50
CA GLY A 24 10.34 7.63 -4.67
C GLY A 24 9.43 7.46 -3.45
N ILE A 25 8.13 7.32 -3.72
CA ILE A 25 7.11 7.10 -2.70
C ILE A 25 6.73 5.61 -2.69
N ALA A 26 7.00 4.92 -1.57
CA ALA A 26 6.67 3.52 -1.36
C ALA A 26 5.40 3.39 -0.53
N MET A 27 4.31 2.92 -1.16
CA MET A 27 3.06 2.63 -0.46
C MET A 27 2.99 1.16 -0.06
N HIS A 28 2.68 0.89 1.23
CA HIS A 28 2.62 -0.48 1.75
C HIS A 28 1.58 -0.64 2.88
N ASP A 29 1.38 -1.86 3.32
CA ASP A 29 0.42 -2.25 4.37
C ASP A 29 0.88 -1.95 5.81
N GLY A 30 2.07 -1.39 5.99
CA GLY A 30 2.67 -1.11 7.29
C GLY A 30 3.49 -2.27 7.87
N TRP A 31 3.88 -3.25 7.04
CA TRP A 31 4.78 -4.30 7.49
C TRP A 31 6.17 -3.74 7.80
N LYS A 32 6.69 -4.04 9.00
CA LYS A 32 7.92 -3.45 9.56
C LYS A 32 9.17 -3.61 8.69
N SER A 33 9.22 -4.62 7.83
CA SER A 33 10.36 -4.84 6.93
C SER A 33 10.59 -3.69 5.97
N TYR A 34 9.55 -2.92 5.63
CA TYR A 34 9.67 -1.73 4.80
C TYR A 34 10.45 -0.60 5.48
N ASP A 35 10.40 -0.48 6.80
CA ASP A 35 11.11 0.57 7.56
C ASP A 35 12.65 0.49 7.42
N ALA A 36 13.19 -0.62 6.88
CA ALA A 36 14.61 -0.77 6.59
C ALA A 36 15.09 0.06 5.37
N TYR A 37 14.16 0.56 4.54
CA TYR A 37 14.48 1.29 3.31
C TYR A 37 14.28 2.79 3.51
N THR A 38 15.30 3.46 4.02
CA THR A 38 15.24 4.89 4.38
C THR A 38 15.43 5.83 3.19
N GLY A 39 15.79 5.32 2.02
CA GLY A 39 15.99 6.10 0.79
C GLY A 39 14.70 6.59 0.12
N CYS A 40 13.53 6.08 0.52
CA CYS A 40 12.25 6.43 -0.04
C CYS A 40 11.29 7.01 1.00
N ARG A 41 10.27 7.77 0.54
CA ARG A 41 9.16 8.22 1.39
C ARG A 41 8.15 7.08 1.56
N HIS A 42 7.89 6.68 2.80
CA HIS A 42 6.87 5.67 3.10
C HIS A 42 5.49 6.28 3.25
N VAL A 43 4.48 5.64 2.66
CA VAL A 43 3.07 5.96 2.89
C VAL A 43 2.28 4.68 3.18
N LEU A 44 1.22 4.78 3.97
CA LEU A 44 0.41 3.63 4.34
C LEU A 44 -0.83 3.51 3.46
N CYS A 45 -1.17 2.27 3.13
CA CYS A 45 -2.41 1.94 2.45
C CYS A 45 -3.60 2.08 3.39
N ASN A 46 -4.40 3.12 3.24
CA ASN A 46 -5.55 3.41 4.10
C ASN A 46 -6.67 2.36 3.98
N ALA A 47 -6.76 1.61 2.88
CA ALA A 47 -7.70 0.51 2.76
C ALA A 47 -7.44 -0.62 3.79
N HIS A 48 -6.17 -0.87 4.15
CA HIS A 48 -5.83 -1.80 5.22
C HIS A 48 -6.23 -1.24 6.59
N LEU A 49 -5.98 0.05 6.82
CA LEU A 49 -6.39 0.71 8.07
C LEU A 49 -7.92 0.72 8.24
N LEU A 50 -8.69 0.95 7.17
CA LEU A 50 -10.16 0.86 7.22
C LEU A 50 -10.63 -0.55 7.60
N ARG A 51 -9.99 -1.60 7.07
CA ARG A 51 -10.31 -3.00 7.45
C ARG A 51 -9.96 -3.30 8.91
N ASP A 52 -8.80 -2.82 9.38
CA ASP A 52 -8.39 -2.96 10.77
C ASP A 52 -9.35 -2.21 11.72
N LEU A 53 -9.77 -0.99 11.36
CA LEU A 53 -10.78 -0.22 12.11
C LEU A 53 -12.12 -0.94 12.19
N GLN A 54 -12.59 -1.49 11.05
CA GLN A 54 -13.84 -2.28 11.03
C GLN A 54 -13.74 -3.47 11.98
N GLY A 55 -12.62 -4.20 11.99
CA GLY A 55 -12.41 -5.30 12.94
C GLY A 55 -12.47 -4.87 14.41
N ILE A 56 -11.98 -3.66 14.75
CA ILE A 56 -12.10 -3.09 16.10
C ILE A 56 -13.57 -2.70 16.41
N ILE A 57 -14.27 -2.11 15.44
CA ILE A 57 -15.67 -1.73 15.59
C ILE A 57 -16.53 -2.98 15.86
N ASP A 58 -16.35 -4.03 15.04
CA ASP A 58 -17.11 -5.27 15.15
C ASP A 58 -16.85 -6.01 16.46
N SER A 59 -15.60 -5.99 16.95
CA SER A 59 -15.22 -6.72 18.16
C SER A 59 -15.46 -5.97 19.46
N THR A 60 -15.39 -4.64 19.45
CA THR A 60 -15.37 -3.82 20.69
C THR A 60 -16.33 -2.64 20.68
N GLY A 61 -16.87 -2.23 19.54
CA GLY A 61 -17.73 -1.06 19.39
C GLY A 61 -17.07 0.28 19.73
N GLN A 62 -15.74 0.37 19.77
CA GLN A 62 -15.04 1.56 20.23
C GLN A 62 -15.32 2.78 19.37
N LYS A 63 -15.76 3.87 20.00
CA LYS A 63 -16.19 5.12 19.35
C LYS A 63 -15.08 5.74 18.50
N TRP A 64 -13.82 5.75 18.99
CA TRP A 64 -12.71 6.35 18.27
C TRP A 64 -12.45 5.65 16.91
N ALA A 65 -12.61 4.31 16.87
CA ALA A 65 -12.37 3.56 15.64
C ALA A 65 -13.44 3.89 14.59
N LYS A 66 -14.70 4.06 15.02
CA LYS A 66 -15.79 4.50 14.15
C LYS A 66 -15.54 5.93 13.64
N GLN A 67 -15.18 6.87 14.52
CA GLN A 67 -14.87 8.23 14.13
C GLN A 67 -13.69 8.32 13.14
N MET A 68 -12.65 7.51 13.36
CA MET A 68 -11.49 7.47 12.46
C MET A 68 -11.85 6.85 11.11
N GLN A 69 -12.69 5.83 11.08
CA GLN A 69 -13.19 5.23 9.83
C GLN A 69 -14.03 6.24 9.03
N GLU A 70 -14.94 6.93 9.69
CA GLU A 70 -15.75 7.99 9.09
C GLU A 70 -14.86 9.13 8.55
N PHE A 71 -13.88 9.56 9.33
CA PHE A 71 -12.90 10.58 8.92
C PHE A 71 -12.16 10.17 7.63
N LEU A 72 -11.54 8.99 7.60
CA LEU A 72 -10.80 8.53 6.43
C LEU A 72 -11.69 8.42 5.18
N THR A 73 -12.93 7.98 5.35
CA THR A 73 -13.90 7.86 4.26
C THR A 73 -14.32 9.24 3.72
N GLN A 74 -14.58 10.19 4.62
CA GLN A 74 -14.93 11.56 4.26
C GLN A 74 -13.76 12.30 3.58
N ALA A 75 -12.54 12.13 4.10
CA ALA A 75 -11.34 12.72 3.53
C ALA A 75 -11.08 12.20 2.11
N LEU A 76 -11.27 10.90 1.87
CA LEU A 76 -11.19 10.32 0.53
C LEU A 76 -12.26 10.91 -0.41
N HIS A 77 -13.49 11.03 0.08
CA HIS A 77 -14.59 11.61 -0.72
C HIS A 77 -14.29 13.06 -1.10
N LEU A 78 -13.85 13.86 -0.14
CA LEU A 78 -13.46 15.25 -0.37
C LEU A 78 -12.33 15.35 -1.39
N LYS A 79 -11.26 14.54 -1.26
CA LYS A 79 -10.18 14.51 -2.24
C LYS A 79 -10.68 14.19 -3.64
N LYS A 80 -11.65 13.28 -3.80
CA LYS A 80 -12.24 12.96 -5.11
C LYS A 80 -13.05 14.15 -5.67
N GLN A 81 -13.81 14.88 -4.85
CA GLN A 81 -14.53 16.07 -5.27
C GLN A 81 -13.58 17.14 -5.83
N TYR A 82 -12.43 17.32 -5.21
CA TYR A 82 -11.38 18.23 -5.67
C TYR A 82 -10.45 17.62 -6.74
N LYS A 83 -10.86 16.54 -7.40
CA LYS A 83 -10.11 15.87 -8.48
C LYS A 83 -8.65 15.53 -8.09
N GLY A 84 -8.42 15.23 -6.83
CA GLY A 84 -7.12 14.82 -6.28
C GLY A 84 -6.30 15.94 -5.66
N ILE A 85 -6.64 17.22 -5.88
CA ILE A 85 -5.88 18.37 -5.37
C ILE A 85 -6.73 19.10 -4.33
N LEU A 86 -6.50 18.80 -3.05
CA LEU A 86 -7.20 19.49 -1.95
C LEU A 86 -6.64 20.92 -1.75
N PRO A 87 -7.50 21.94 -1.59
CA PRO A 87 -7.06 23.26 -1.12
C PRO A 87 -6.36 23.13 0.24
N LYS A 88 -5.36 24.00 0.48
CA LYS A 88 -4.57 23.95 1.72
C LYS A 88 -5.42 24.09 2.98
N VAL A 89 -6.43 24.95 2.93
CA VAL A 89 -7.39 25.14 4.02
C VAL A 89 -8.12 23.83 4.36
N GLU A 90 -8.55 23.08 3.35
CA GLU A 90 -9.20 21.78 3.58
C GLU A 90 -8.24 20.72 4.11
N GLN A 91 -6.98 20.74 3.68
CA GLN A 91 -5.95 19.86 4.25
C GLN A 91 -5.74 20.16 5.74
N GLU A 92 -5.60 21.42 6.13
CA GLU A 92 -5.42 21.87 7.52
C GLU A 92 -6.64 21.51 8.38
N ASN A 93 -7.85 21.70 7.86
CA ASN A 93 -9.09 21.30 8.53
C ASN A 93 -9.13 19.80 8.80
N LEU A 94 -8.80 18.98 7.81
CA LEU A 94 -8.76 17.51 7.96
C LEU A 94 -7.69 17.07 8.97
N VAL A 95 -6.50 17.68 8.97
CA VAL A 95 -5.47 17.40 9.97
C VAL A 95 -5.96 17.75 11.37
N THR A 96 -6.67 18.87 11.53
CA THR A 96 -7.24 19.30 12.83
C THR A 96 -8.28 18.29 13.32
N ILE A 97 -9.16 17.81 12.46
CA ILE A 97 -10.16 16.77 12.80
C ILE A 97 -9.46 15.48 13.23
N TYR A 98 -8.45 15.02 12.46
CA TYR A 98 -7.65 13.84 12.82
C TYR A 98 -7.06 13.98 14.23
N GLN A 99 -6.39 15.08 14.51
CA GLN A 99 -5.78 15.34 15.80
C GLN A 99 -6.80 15.39 16.93
N SER A 100 -8.01 15.92 16.70
CA SER A 100 -9.07 15.95 17.69
C SER A 100 -9.55 14.54 18.06
N ILE A 101 -9.72 13.64 17.07
CA ILE A 101 -10.07 12.24 17.30
C ILE A 101 -8.98 11.54 18.14
N MET A 102 -7.71 11.78 17.81
CA MET A 102 -6.58 11.19 18.52
C MET A 102 -6.47 11.67 19.96
N LYS A 103 -6.68 12.97 20.21
CA LYS A 103 -6.70 13.56 21.56
C LYS A 103 -7.85 13.01 22.41
N ALA A 104 -9.05 12.91 21.84
CA ALA A 104 -10.22 12.38 22.54
C ALA A 104 -10.01 10.93 23.02
N LYS A 105 -9.39 10.08 22.23
CA LYS A 105 -9.02 8.73 22.64
C LYS A 105 -7.97 8.72 23.76
N GLN A 106 -6.97 9.59 23.68
CA GLN A 106 -5.89 9.68 24.68
C GLN A 106 -6.44 10.01 26.07
N VAL A 107 -7.36 10.95 26.16
CA VAL A 107 -8.01 11.35 27.43
C VAL A 107 -8.79 10.18 28.03
N LEU A 108 -9.52 9.41 27.21
CA LEU A 108 -10.29 8.25 27.65
C LEU A 108 -9.40 7.04 28.04
N SER A 109 -8.13 7.03 27.65
CA SER A 109 -7.18 5.93 27.88
C SER A 109 -6.30 6.12 29.11
N SER A 110 -6.61 7.06 30.00
CA SER A 110 -5.86 7.33 31.25
C SER A 110 -5.93 6.21 32.29
N GLU A 111 -6.48 5.05 31.94
CA GLU A 111 -6.41 3.86 32.79
C GLU A 111 -4.98 3.31 32.91
N PRO A 112 -4.58 2.81 34.10
CA PRO A 112 -3.25 2.29 34.33
C PRO A 112 -2.95 1.15 33.37
N LYS A 113 -1.78 1.22 32.71
CA LYS A 113 -1.30 0.18 31.78
C LYS A 113 -1.27 -1.17 32.50
N LYS A 114 -2.23 -2.05 32.22
CA LYS A 114 -2.18 -3.44 32.69
C LYS A 114 -0.90 -4.07 32.11
N LYS A 115 -0.09 -4.67 32.99
CA LYS A 115 1.07 -5.49 32.59
C LYS A 115 0.54 -6.64 31.71
N GLY A 116 0.82 -6.62 30.41
CA GLY A 116 0.40 -7.66 29.48
C GLY A 116 0.54 -7.26 28.02
N LYS A 117 0.15 -8.17 27.12
CA LYS A 117 0.12 -7.94 25.67
C LYS A 117 -0.88 -6.83 25.34
N GLN A 118 -0.47 -5.84 24.56
CA GLN A 118 -1.37 -4.77 24.10
C GLN A 118 -2.54 -5.34 23.31
N THR A 119 -3.71 -4.74 23.48
CA THR A 119 -4.90 -5.13 22.71
C THR A 119 -4.75 -4.77 21.22
N PRO A 120 -5.46 -5.46 20.31
CA PRO A 120 -5.49 -5.08 18.90
C PRO A 120 -5.87 -3.60 18.69
N SER A 121 -6.85 -3.09 19.44
CA SER A 121 -7.26 -1.70 19.41
C SER A 121 -6.13 -0.75 19.82
N GLN A 122 -5.39 -1.07 20.86
CA GLN A 122 -4.26 -0.24 21.31
C GLN A 122 -3.11 -0.27 20.30
N ASN A 123 -2.83 -1.43 19.69
CA ASN A 123 -1.82 -1.55 18.63
C ASN A 123 -2.19 -0.70 17.40
N LEU A 124 -3.46 -0.75 17.00
CA LEU A 124 -3.94 0.04 15.87
C LEU A 124 -3.88 1.55 16.20
N TRP A 125 -4.32 1.96 17.39
CA TRP A 125 -4.23 3.35 17.80
C TRP A 125 -2.77 3.86 17.83
N ASN A 126 -1.84 3.06 18.37
CA ASN A 126 -0.42 3.40 18.36
C ASN A 126 0.14 3.57 16.95
N ARG A 127 -0.38 2.80 15.98
CA ARG A 127 -0.03 2.94 14.56
C ARG A 127 -0.50 4.29 14.02
N PHE A 128 -1.71 4.72 14.35
CA PHE A 128 -2.23 6.04 13.97
C PHE A 128 -1.40 7.18 14.61
N VAL A 129 -0.99 7.04 15.88
CA VAL A 129 -0.13 8.05 16.53
C VAL A 129 1.26 8.11 15.89
N LYS A 130 1.85 6.94 15.57
CA LYS A 130 3.24 6.87 15.12
C LYS A 130 3.44 7.26 13.67
N TYR A 131 2.45 7.01 12.83
CA TYR A 131 2.56 7.10 11.37
C TYR A 131 1.51 8.03 10.77
N ASP A 132 1.13 9.08 11.49
CA ASP A 132 0.16 10.07 11.05
C ASP A 132 0.57 10.73 9.73
N ASP A 133 1.84 11.08 9.58
CA ASP A 133 2.44 11.61 8.37
C ASP A 133 2.27 10.67 7.17
N ARG A 134 2.46 9.36 7.38
CA ARG A 134 2.33 8.33 6.33
C ARG A 134 0.86 8.03 5.99
N ILE A 135 -0.03 8.17 6.95
CA ILE A 135 -1.47 7.93 6.81
C ILE A 135 -2.14 9.10 6.08
N LEU A 136 -1.76 10.34 6.44
CA LEU A 136 -2.33 11.56 5.89
C LEU A 136 -1.65 12.04 4.59
N ALA A 137 -0.55 11.42 4.18
CA ALA A 137 0.22 11.79 3.00
C ALA A 137 -0.64 11.93 1.72
N PHE A 138 -1.71 11.14 1.59
CA PHE A 138 -2.63 11.23 0.46
C PHE A 138 -3.36 12.57 0.37
N LEU A 139 -3.45 13.35 1.45
CA LEU A 139 -4.05 14.69 1.47
C LEU A 139 -3.14 15.74 0.85
N GLU A 140 -1.82 15.55 0.97
CA GLU A 140 -0.82 16.54 0.60
C GLU A 140 -0.53 16.59 -0.91
N HIS A 141 -0.57 15.43 -1.57
CA HIS A 141 -0.14 15.33 -2.97
C HIS A 141 -1.17 14.57 -3.83
N PRO A 142 -1.47 15.09 -5.04
CA PRO A 142 -2.46 14.48 -5.93
C PRO A 142 -2.08 13.05 -6.35
N ASP A 143 -0.79 12.79 -6.55
CA ASP A 143 -0.30 11.50 -7.04
C ASP A 143 -0.17 10.45 -5.95
N ILE A 144 -0.34 10.80 -4.67
CA ILE A 144 -0.38 9.82 -3.58
C ILE A 144 -1.80 9.26 -3.50
N PRO A 145 -2.01 7.99 -3.91
CA PRO A 145 -3.33 7.37 -3.83
C PRO A 145 -3.72 7.09 -2.36
N PHE A 146 -5.00 6.89 -2.13
CA PHE A 146 -5.51 6.51 -0.82
C PHE A 146 -5.15 5.07 -0.44
N ASP A 147 -5.05 4.20 -1.44
CA ASP A 147 -4.84 2.77 -1.28
C ASP A 147 -3.90 2.17 -2.33
N ASN A 148 -3.45 0.95 -2.07
CA ASN A 148 -2.58 0.16 -2.94
C ASN A 148 -3.35 -0.91 -3.74
N ASN A 149 -4.63 -0.67 -4.03
CA ASN A 149 -5.51 -1.64 -4.69
C ASN A 149 -4.98 -2.08 -6.07
N GLN A 150 -4.24 -1.22 -6.76
CA GLN A 150 -3.67 -1.56 -8.06
C GLN A 150 -2.58 -2.63 -7.94
N ALA A 151 -1.64 -2.48 -6.99
CA ALA A 151 -0.61 -3.48 -6.76
C ALA A 151 -1.22 -4.80 -6.25
N GLU A 152 -2.24 -4.73 -5.39
CA GLU A 152 -2.96 -5.93 -4.93
C GLU A 152 -3.64 -6.66 -6.11
N ARG A 153 -4.22 -5.92 -7.07
CA ARG A 153 -4.80 -6.50 -8.29
C ARG A 153 -3.73 -7.16 -9.16
N ASP A 154 -2.56 -6.53 -9.28
CA ASP A 154 -1.46 -7.06 -10.08
C ASP A 154 -0.98 -8.43 -9.57
N ILE A 155 -0.89 -8.62 -8.24
CA ILE A 155 -0.46 -9.91 -7.64
C ILE A 155 -1.61 -10.91 -7.45
N ARG A 156 -2.87 -10.52 -7.68
CA ARG A 156 -4.04 -11.39 -7.46
C ARG A 156 -3.94 -12.71 -8.21
N MET A 157 -3.49 -12.68 -9.46
CA MET A 157 -3.41 -13.89 -10.28
C MET A 157 -2.38 -14.89 -9.77
N THR A 158 -1.29 -14.43 -9.16
CA THR A 158 -0.32 -15.29 -8.47
C THR A 158 -0.98 -16.00 -7.28
N LYS A 159 -1.74 -15.24 -6.48
CA LYS A 159 -2.50 -15.80 -5.35
C LYS A 159 -3.60 -16.77 -5.80
N VAL A 160 -4.30 -16.46 -6.90
CA VAL A 160 -5.32 -17.36 -7.48
C VAL A 160 -4.68 -18.66 -7.93
N LYS A 161 -3.55 -18.60 -8.64
CA LYS A 161 -2.83 -19.81 -9.08
C LYS A 161 -2.43 -20.68 -7.88
N GLN A 162 -1.87 -20.10 -6.84
CA GLN A 162 -1.53 -20.82 -5.61
C GLN A 162 -2.75 -21.48 -4.96
N LYS A 163 -3.89 -20.78 -4.93
CA LYS A 163 -5.11 -21.29 -4.29
C LYS A 163 -5.80 -22.39 -5.10
N VAL A 164 -5.80 -22.31 -6.44
CA VAL A 164 -6.54 -23.21 -7.32
C VAL A 164 -5.69 -24.43 -7.71
N SER A 165 -4.40 -24.20 -8.03
CA SER A 165 -3.50 -25.25 -8.54
C SER A 165 -2.44 -25.68 -7.50
N GLY A 166 -2.56 -25.24 -6.26
CA GLY A 166 -1.54 -25.44 -5.22
C GLY A 166 -0.31 -24.58 -5.45
N THR A 167 0.85 -25.08 -5.04
CA THR A 167 2.12 -24.39 -5.22
C THR A 167 2.64 -24.52 -6.66
N PHE A 168 3.60 -23.69 -7.02
CA PHE A 168 4.36 -23.89 -8.26
C PHE A 168 5.21 -25.16 -8.14
N ARG A 169 5.28 -25.95 -9.24
CA ARG A 169 6.05 -27.20 -9.25
C ARG A 169 7.57 -27.00 -9.25
N SER A 170 8.04 -25.81 -9.71
CA SER A 170 9.46 -25.43 -9.73
C SER A 170 9.61 -23.92 -9.54
N GLU A 171 10.77 -23.48 -9.05
CA GLU A 171 11.14 -22.08 -8.94
C GLU A 171 11.12 -21.40 -10.31
N LYS A 172 11.75 -22.01 -11.31
CA LYS A 172 11.77 -21.48 -12.68
C LYS A 172 10.35 -21.28 -13.25
N GLY A 173 9.43 -22.18 -12.95
CA GLY A 173 8.02 -22.02 -13.34
C GLY A 173 7.34 -20.85 -12.64
N ALA A 174 7.68 -20.61 -11.38
CA ALA A 174 7.17 -19.47 -10.62
C ALA A 174 7.74 -18.13 -11.11
N GLU A 175 9.03 -18.08 -11.39
CA GLU A 175 9.72 -16.91 -11.97
C GLU A 175 9.16 -16.55 -13.34
N SER A 176 9.07 -17.54 -14.25
CA SER A 176 8.48 -17.34 -15.59
C SER A 176 7.05 -16.82 -15.51
N PHE A 177 6.24 -17.36 -14.59
CA PHE A 177 4.88 -16.85 -14.38
C PHE A 177 4.88 -15.39 -13.93
N CYS A 178 5.73 -15.03 -12.97
CA CYS A 178 5.85 -13.65 -12.49
C CYS A 178 6.36 -12.70 -13.60
N GLN A 179 7.32 -13.12 -14.40
CA GLN A 179 7.84 -12.34 -15.53
C GLN A 179 6.74 -12.07 -16.57
N ILE A 180 6.03 -13.11 -17.01
CA ILE A 180 4.93 -12.96 -17.97
C ILE A 180 3.82 -12.06 -17.41
N ARG A 181 3.44 -12.22 -16.15
CA ARG A 181 2.42 -11.37 -15.51
C ARG A 181 2.88 -9.92 -15.38
N SER A 182 4.15 -9.70 -15.07
CA SER A 182 4.75 -8.36 -15.01
C SER A 182 4.72 -7.68 -16.37
N PHE A 183 5.11 -8.42 -17.41
CA PHE A 183 5.05 -7.95 -18.81
C PHE A 183 3.64 -7.53 -19.19
N MET A 184 2.67 -8.42 -19.03
CA MET A 184 1.26 -8.15 -19.37
C MET A 184 0.70 -6.94 -18.61
N SER A 185 1.02 -6.81 -17.31
CA SER A 185 0.59 -5.67 -16.49
C SER A 185 1.22 -4.36 -16.96
N THR A 186 2.51 -4.38 -17.31
CA THR A 186 3.23 -3.21 -17.82
C THR A 186 2.66 -2.73 -19.16
N MET A 187 2.43 -3.64 -20.10
CA MET A 187 1.81 -3.29 -21.41
C MET A 187 0.44 -2.63 -21.21
N LYS A 188 -0.40 -3.20 -20.35
CA LYS A 188 -1.71 -2.62 -20.02
C LYS A 188 -1.61 -1.21 -19.41
N LYS A 189 -0.68 -1.01 -18.47
CA LYS A 189 -0.44 0.31 -17.86
C LYS A 189 0.05 1.35 -18.87
N GLN A 190 0.82 0.90 -19.87
CA GLN A 190 1.29 1.73 -20.98
C GLN A 190 0.27 1.88 -22.11
N LYS A 191 -0.97 1.35 -21.93
CA LYS A 191 -2.05 1.35 -22.93
C LYS A 191 -1.66 0.67 -24.25
N GLN A 192 -0.75 -0.32 -24.18
CA GLN A 192 -0.31 -1.09 -25.33
C GLN A 192 -1.08 -2.42 -25.43
N SER A 193 -1.28 -2.89 -26.64
CA SER A 193 -1.86 -4.22 -26.88
C SER A 193 -0.89 -5.31 -26.43
N VAL A 194 -1.30 -6.10 -25.45
CA VAL A 194 -0.50 -7.22 -24.94
C VAL A 194 -0.19 -8.24 -26.05
N LEU A 195 -1.16 -8.51 -26.94
CA LEU A 195 -0.99 -9.48 -28.02
C LEU A 195 0.05 -9.00 -29.04
N GLN A 196 -0.02 -7.72 -29.44
CA GLN A 196 0.95 -7.14 -30.36
C GLN A 196 2.35 -7.11 -29.74
N ALA A 197 2.45 -6.74 -28.45
CA ALA A 197 3.74 -6.74 -27.75
C ALA A 197 4.36 -8.14 -27.63
N ILE A 198 3.55 -9.18 -27.42
CA ILE A 198 4.02 -10.58 -27.46
C ILE A 198 4.52 -10.94 -28.87
N GLY A 199 3.77 -10.58 -29.93
CA GLY A 199 4.21 -10.80 -31.31
C GLY A 199 5.58 -10.18 -31.56
N GLN A 200 5.80 -8.92 -31.17
CA GLN A 200 7.08 -8.24 -31.32
C GLN A 200 8.23 -8.92 -30.58
N VAL A 201 7.97 -9.47 -29.38
CA VAL A 201 8.99 -10.23 -28.63
C VAL A 201 9.38 -11.51 -29.38
N ILE A 202 8.40 -12.20 -29.97
CA ILE A 202 8.64 -13.44 -30.71
C ILE A 202 9.39 -13.16 -32.03
N GLU A 203 9.02 -12.09 -32.74
CA GLU A 203 9.62 -11.74 -34.04
C GLU A 203 11.04 -11.15 -33.91
N ASN A 204 11.27 -10.34 -32.88
CA ASN A 204 12.49 -9.54 -32.77
C ASN A 204 13.42 -10.01 -31.65
N GLU A 205 13.06 -11.03 -30.89
CA GLU A 205 13.76 -11.50 -29.68
C GLU A 205 14.04 -10.37 -28.66
N THR A 206 13.35 -9.23 -28.78
CA THR A 206 13.56 -8.04 -27.94
C THR A 206 12.29 -7.66 -27.22
N VAL A 207 12.43 -7.24 -25.98
CA VAL A 207 11.29 -6.79 -25.18
C VAL A 207 10.97 -5.33 -25.52
N PRO A 208 9.75 -5.01 -26.01
CA PRO A 208 9.41 -3.69 -26.54
C PRO A 208 9.21 -2.60 -25.48
N TRP A 209 9.66 -2.80 -24.24
CA TRP A 209 9.62 -1.75 -23.24
C TRP A 209 11.02 -1.15 -23.02
N LYS A 210 11.12 0.15 -23.10
CA LYS A 210 12.16 0.88 -22.41
C LYS A 210 11.70 1.04 -20.97
N ILE A 211 12.42 0.46 -20.02
CA ILE A 211 12.30 0.87 -18.62
C ILE A 211 12.72 2.34 -18.62
N LYS A 212 11.72 3.25 -18.58
CA LYS A 212 12.03 4.64 -18.26
C LYS A 212 12.54 4.61 -16.83
N THR A 213 13.82 4.79 -16.65
CA THR A 213 14.51 4.90 -15.37
C THR A 213 14.13 6.18 -14.59
N SER A 214 13.24 7.01 -15.12
CA SER A 214 12.65 8.10 -14.39
C SER A 214 11.53 7.57 -13.48
N TYR A 215 11.93 7.02 -12.35
CA TYR A 215 11.03 6.59 -11.26
C TYR A 215 10.41 7.76 -10.48
N GLU A 216 10.23 8.89 -11.12
CA GLU A 216 9.75 10.08 -10.40
C GLU A 216 8.31 9.97 -9.90
N ASN A 217 7.48 9.01 -10.37
CA ASN A 217 6.05 8.99 -10.03
C ASN A 217 5.41 7.59 -9.99
N PHE A 218 6.05 6.56 -9.43
CA PHE A 218 5.36 5.28 -9.23
C PHE A 218 5.28 4.89 -7.75
N SER A 219 4.05 4.78 -7.23
CA SER A 219 3.77 4.04 -6.00
C SER A 219 3.95 2.54 -6.26
N ILE A 220 4.74 1.88 -5.43
CA ILE A 220 4.89 0.42 -5.33
C ILE A 220 3.85 -0.15 -4.38
#